data_e092d165f1bb031a4970dd1c01c7672c
#
_entry.id   e092d165f1bb031a4970dd1c01c7672c
#
_cell.length_a   1.000
_cell.length_b   1.000
_cell.length_c   1.000
_cell.angle_alpha   90.00
_cell.angle_beta   90.00
_cell.angle_gamma   90.00
#
_symmetry.space_group_name_H-M   'P 1'
#
loop_
_entity.id
_entity.type
_entity.pdbx_description
1 polymer ?
#
loop_
_entity_poly.entity_id
_entity_poly.type
_entity_poly.pdbx_seq_one_letter_code
_entity_poly.pdbx_strand_id
1 'polypeptide(L)'
;MIIKMRAVTVHEVPEKVTAATERKFLRDLQQYVETERPRLVLDCSKVRQMDNNTIHLLLCCLEEAMKRNGDVKLGAVRPDAKATLQFAGVSRLFEVYNTVAEATQSFRQRFGGIAPPLLEPVEQEREAENVA
;
A
#
# COMPACT_ATOMS: atom_id res chain seq x y z
N MET A 1 -17.54 -0.44 -23.99
CA MET A 1 -16.31 -0.42 -23.42
C MET A 1 -16.32 -0.53 -21.93
N ILE A 2 -15.42 -1.25 -21.37
CA ILE A 2 -15.41 -1.45 -19.97
C ILE A 2 -14.38 -0.61 -19.33
N ILE A 3 -14.78 0.16 -18.35
CA ILE A 3 -13.84 0.95 -17.64
C ILE A 3 -13.45 0.18 -16.43
N LYS A 4 -12.22 -0.26 -16.37
CA LYS A 4 -11.77 -0.96 -15.26
C LYS A 4 -11.40 -0.04 -14.19
N MET A 5 -12.06 -0.10 -13.08
CA MET A 5 -11.66 0.65 -11.92
C MET A 5 -10.49 -0.07 -11.33
N ARG A 6 -9.41 0.63 -11.09
CA ARG A 6 -8.29 0.00 -10.51
C ARG A 6 -8.56 -0.28 -9.09
N ALA A 7 -8.43 -1.51 -8.72
CA ALA A 7 -8.63 -1.91 -7.35
C ALA A 7 -7.46 -1.48 -6.51
N VAL A 8 -7.73 -1.10 -5.28
CA VAL A 8 -6.69 -0.87 -4.30
C VAL A 8 -6.45 -2.22 -3.64
N THR A 9 -5.21 -2.68 -3.62
CA THR A 9 -4.91 -3.97 -3.00
C THR A 9 -4.15 -3.75 -1.71
N VAL A 10 -4.42 -4.58 -0.72
CA VAL A 10 -3.83 -4.47 0.60
C VAL A 10 -2.92 -5.66 0.81
N HIS A 11 -1.69 -5.39 1.23
CA HIS A 11 -0.71 -6.44 1.42
C HIS A 11 -0.10 -6.31 2.80
N GLU A 12 -0.14 -7.40 3.56
CA GLU A 12 0.33 -7.37 4.93
C GLU A 12 1.83 -7.56 4.98
N VAL A 13 2.53 -6.60 5.55
CA VAL A 13 3.97 -6.69 5.69
C VAL A 13 4.29 -7.63 6.85
N PRO A 14 5.18 -8.58 6.68
CA PRO A 14 5.48 -9.53 7.75
C PRO A 14 6.11 -8.83 8.96
N GLU A 15 5.92 -9.41 10.12
CA GLU A 15 6.46 -8.86 11.35
C GLU A 15 7.96 -8.74 11.25
N LYS A 16 8.61 -9.69 10.62
CA LYS A 16 10.05 -9.67 10.47
C LYS A 16 10.39 -9.92 9.02
N VAL A 17 11.19 -9.06 8.45
CA VAL A 17 11.59 -9.18 7.05
C VAL A 17 12.99 -9.77 6.98
N THR A 18 13.09 -10.92 6.35
CA THR A 18 14.38 -11.56 6.07
C THR A 18 14.53 -11.61 4.56
N ALA A 19 15.68 -12.02 4.08
CA ALA A 19 15.89 -12.12 2.64
C ALA A 19 14.87 -13.05 2.00
N ALA A 20 14.54 -14.15 2.69
CA ALA A 20 13.58 -15.10 2.16
C ALA A 20 12.17 -14.54 2.13
N THR A 21 11.74 -13.88 3.22
CA THR A 21 10.39 -13.33 3.26
C THR A 21 10.27 -12.14 2.32
N GLU A 22 11.35 -11.40 2.13
CA GLU A 22 11.32 -10.30 1.18
C GLU A 22 11.12 -10.81 -0.23
N ARG A 23 11.85 -11.84 -0.61
CA ARG A 23 11.73 -12.40 -1.95
C ARG A 23 10.33 -12.93 -2.20
N LYS A 24 9.78 -13.61 -1.19
CA LYS A 24 8.45 -14.17 -1.32
C LYS A 24 7.41 -13.04 -1.44
N PHE A 25 7.57 -12.02 -0.62
CA PHE A 25 6.63 -10.90 -0.64
C PHE A 25 6.64 -10.21 -2.00
N LEU A 26 7.83 -9.94 -2.52
CA LEU A 26 7.93 -9.26 -3.80
C LEU A 26 7.43 -10.12 -4.95
N ARG A 27 7.67 -11.42 -4.86
CA ARG A 27 7.17 -12.31 -5.89
C ARG A 27 5.65 -12.35 -5.89
N ASP A 28 5.05 -12.43 -4.69
CA ASP A 28 3.60 -12.46 -4.59
C ASP A 28 3.00 -11.12 -5.01
N LEU A 29 3.73 -10.03 -4.78
CA LEU A 29 3.25 -8.71 -5.13
C LEU A 29 3.24 -8.49 -6.64
N GLN A 30 4.08 -9.21 -7.36
CA GLN A 30 4.26 -8.99 -8.78
C GLN A 30 2.95 -8.94 -9.56
N GLN A 31 2.05 -9.85 -9.28
CA GLN A 31 0.80 -9.90 -10.01
C GLN A 31 -0.07 -8.67 -9.77
N TYR A 32 0.16 -7.98 -8.66
CA TYR A 32 -0.63 -6.80 -8.34
C TYR A 32 -0.01 -5.53 -8.89
N VAL A 33 1.31 -5.52 -9.11
CA VAL A 33 1.94 -4.35 -9.68
C VAL A 33 2.00 -4.40 -11.20
N GLU A 34 1.77 -5.57 -11.79
CA GLU A 34 1.78 -5.67 -13.24
C GLU A 34 0.44 -5.22 -13.81
N THR A 35 0.01 -4.06 -13.43
CA THR A 35 -1.18 -3.44 -13.98
C THR A 35 -0.84 -1.98 -14.19
N GLU A 36 -1.67 -1.28 -14.90
CA GLU A 36 -1.42 0.12 -15.11
C GLU A 36 -1.77 0.89 -13.87
N ARG A 37 -0.85 1.66 -13.35
CA ARG A 37 -1.06 2.50 -12.17
C ARG A 37 -1.53 1.72 -10.96
N PRO A 38 -0.74 0.76 -10.52
CA PRO A 38 -1.14 -0.03 -9.36
C PRO A 38 -1.29 0.84 -8.11
N ARG A 39 -2.26 0.52 -7.28
CA ARG A 39 -2.52 1.21 -6.04
C ARG A 39 -2.41 0.23 -4.90
N LEU A 40 -1.36 0.37 -4.13
CA LEU A 40 -1.06 -0.60 -3.09
C LEU A 40 -1.13 0.05 -1.72
N VAL A 41 -1.71 -0.66 -0.77
CA VAL A 41 -1.67 -0.28 0.62
C VAL A 41 -0.88 -1.38 1.33
N LEU A 42 0.17 -0.99 2.02
CA LEU A 42 0.94 -1.95 2.79
C LEU A 42 0.50 -1.86 4.25
N ASP A 43 -0.02 -2.97 4.75
CA ASP A 43 -0.52 -3.04 6.10
C ASP A 43 0.65 -3.33 7.03
N CYS A 44 1.02 -2.35 7.83
CA CYS A 44 2.17 -2.45 8.71
C CYS A 44 1.78 -2.76 10.14
N SER A 45 0.57 -3.26 10.37
CA SER A 45 0.10 -3.49 11.73
C SER A 45 0.93 -4.52 12.48
N LYS A 46 1.57 -5.45 11.78
CA LYS A 46 2.40 -6.44 12.42
C LYS A 46 3.86 -6.03 12.55
N VAL A 47 4.24 -4.90 11.97
CA VAL A 47 5.62 -4.47 11.98
C VAL A 47 5.91 -3.83 13.33
N ARG A 48 6.71 -4.49 14.15
CA ARG A 48 7.06 -3.95 15.44
C ARG A 48 8.29 -3.07 15.36
N GLN A 49 9.23 -3.45 14.54
CA GLN A 49 10.43 -2.67 14.39
C GLN A 49 10.64 -2.37 12.93
N MET A 50 10.79 -1.12 12.62
CA MET A 50 11.01 -0.70 11.25
C MET A 50 12.52 -0.72 10.99
N ASP A 51 13.07 -1.93 10.85
CA ASP A 51 14.50 -2.07 10.66
C ASP A 51 14.87 -1.87 9.20
N ASN A 52 16.15 -1.96 8.89
CA ASN A 52 16.62 -1.69 7.54
C ASN A 52 16.05 -2.65 6.52
N ASN A 53 15.85 -3.89 6.89
CA ASN A 53 15.28 -4.86 5.96
C ASN A 53 13.82 -4.52 5.64
N THR A 54 13.08 -4.08 6.65
CA THR A 54 11.68 -3.70 6.44
C THR A 54 11.61 -2.45 5.57
N ILE A 55 12.46 -1.46 5.86
CA ILE A 55 12.48 -0.24 5.06
C ILE A 55 12.83 -0.57 3.61
N HIS A 56 13.81 -1.46 3.42
CA HIS A 56 14.21 -1.85 2.07
C HIS A 56 13.03 -2.48 1.33
N LEU A 57 12.26 -3.33 2.00
CA LEU A 57 11.10 -3.95 1.39
C LEU A 57 10.08 -2.90 0.96
N LEU A 58 9.81 -1.93 1.84
CA LEU A 58 8.84 -0.88 1.52
C LEU A 58 9.31 -0.08 0.30
N LEU A 59 10.61 0.21 0.24
CA LEU A 59 11.13 0.98 -0.88
C LEU A 59 11.09 0.17 -2.19
N CYS A 60 11.31 -1.13 -2.11
CA CYS A 60 11.21 -1.98 -3.30
C CYS A 60 9.78 -1.99 -3.82
N CYS A 61 8.80 -2.03 -2.92
CA CYS A 61 7.40 -2.00 -3.33
C CYS A 61 7.08 -0.68 -4.02
N LEU A 62 7.57 0.41 -3.46
CA LEU A 62 7.32 1.72 -4.04
C LEU A 62 7.95 1.81 -5.43
N GLU A 63 9.18 1.32 -5.56
CA GLU A 63 9.85 1.37 -6.82
C GLU A 63 9.10 0.58 -7.89
N GLU A 64 8.62 -0.61 -7.54
CA GLU A 64 7.88 -1.41 -8.49
C GLU A 64 6.58 -0.74 -8.92
N ALA A 65 5.91 -0.12 -7.99
CA ALA A 65 4.66 0.57 -8.31
C ALA A 65 4.93 1.78 -9.20
N MET A 66 5.98 2.52 -8.88
CA MET A 66 6.27 3.74 -9.63
C MET A 66 6.70 3.48 -11.05
N LYS A 67 7.26 2.31 -11.33
CA LYS A 67 7.60 1.96 -12.69
C LYS A 67 6.37 1.97 -13.58
N ARG A 68 5.20 1.82 -13.00
CA ARG A 68 3.96 1.78 -13.77
C ARG A 68 3.03 2.93 -13.39
N ASN A 69 3.62 4.01 -12.89
CA ASN A 69 2.88 5.19 -12.50
C ASN A 69 1.85 4.93 -11.42
N GLY A 70 2.16 3.96 -10.55
CA GLY A 70 1.30 3.65 -9.43
C GLY A 70 1.74 4.34 -8.18
N ASP A 71 1.20 3.92 -7.05
CA ASP A 71 1.51 4.54 -5.78
C ASP A 71 1.37 3.51 -4.66
N VAL A 72 2.08 3.75 -3.57
CA VAL A 72 2.05 2.88 -2.41
C VAL A 72 1.81 3.74 -1.19
N LYS A 73 0.84 3.36 -0.39
CA LYS A 73 0.56 4.05 0.87
C LYS A 73 0.71 3.06 2.01
N LEU A 74 1.04 3.57 3.18
CA LEU A 74 1.25 2.73 4.35
C LEU A 74 0.09 2.91 5.31
N GLY A 75 -0.43 1.81 5.80
CA GLY A 75 -1.52 1.86 6.78
C GLY A 75 -1.12 1.17 8.07
N ALA A 76 -1.71 1.61 9.16
CA ALA A 76 -1.53 1.02 10.47
C ALA A 76 -0.08 1.00 10.93
N VAL A 77 0.67 2.06 10.64
CA VAL A 77 2.05 2.18 11.08
C VAL A 77 2.04 2.62 12.53
N ARG A 78 2.72 1.86 13.37
CA ARG A 78 2.77 2.16 14.80
C ARG A 78 3.60 3.41 15.04
N PRO A 79 3.32 4.15 16.11
CA PRO A 79 4.01 5.42 16.33
C PRO A 79 5.54 5.30 16.38
N ASP A 80 6.07 4.26 16.98
CA ASP A 80 7.51 4.08 17.04
C ASP A 80 8.08 3.74 15.67
N ALA A 81 7.37 2.96 14.88
CA ALA A 81 7.81 2.66 13.52
C ALA A 81 7.76 3.92 12.66
N LYS A 82 6.75 4.75 12.88
CA LYS A 82 6.61 5.99 12.14
C LYS A 82 7.78 6.92 12.46
N ALA A 83 8.16 6.99 13.73
CA ALA A 83 9.30 7.82 14.12
C ALA A 83 10.58 7.33 13.43
N THR A 84 10.75 6.01 13.32
CA THR A 84 11.92 5.46 12.66
C THR A 84 11.94 5.82 11.18
N LEU A 85 10.79 5.78 10.53
CA LEU A 85 10.73 6.19 9.13
C LEU A 85 11.11 7.66 8.96
N GLN A 86 10.67 8.49 9.89
CA GLN A 86 11.01 9.90 9.84
C GLN A 86 12.50 10.11 10.05
N PHE A 87 13.06 9.40 11.01
CA PHE A 87 14.45 9.52 11.32
C PHE A 87 15.33 9.05 10.15
N ALA A 88 14.89 8.01 9.47
CA ALA A 88 15.63 7.49 8.33
C ALA A 88 15.43 8.35 7.08
N GLY A 89 14.55 9.31 7.15
CA GLY A 89 14.34 10.22 6.01
C GLY A 89 13.49 9.64 4.90
N VAL A 90 12.85 8.52 5.13
CA VAL A 90 12.01 7.92 4.08
C VAL A 90 10.54 8.21 4.23
N SER A 91 10.15 8.85 5.32
CA SER A 91 8.73 9.12 5.52
C SER A 91 8.14 10.03 4.45
N ARG A 92 8.98 10.85 3.81
CA ARG A 92 8.50 11.73 2.77
C ARG A 92 8.09 11.00 1.53
N LEU A 93 8.55 9.76 1.36
CA LEU A 93 8.26 9.00 0.15
C LEU A 93 6.91 8.30 0.22
N PHE A 94 6.32 8.24 1.41
CA PHE A 94 5.06 7.52 1.60
C PHE A 94 4.05 8.38 2.31
N GLU A 95 2.79 8.22 1.94
CA GLU A 95 1.71 8.75 2.74
C GLU A 95 1.39 7.70 3.78
N VAL A 96 1.39 8.09 5.03
CA VAL A 96 1.23 7.17 6.14
C VAL A 96 -0.09 7.45 6.85
N TYR A 97 -0.86 6.40 7.07
CA TYR A 97 -2.16 6.51 7.70
C TYR A 97 -2.24 5.65 8.95
N ASN A 98 -3.09 6.03 9.88
CA ASN A 98 -3.23 5.31 11.13
C ASN A 98 -3.91 3.97 10.93
N THR A 99 -4.72 3.83 9.91
CA THR A 99 -5.39 2.55 9.64
C THR A 99 -5.30 2.21 8.16
N VAL A 100 -5.47 0.94 7.87
CA VAL A 100 -5.51 0.48 6.49
C VAL A 100 -6.74 1.06 5.80
N ALA A 101 -7.85 1.17 6.53
CA ALA A 101 -9.06 1.73 5.96
C ALA A 101 -8.85 3.16 5.48
N GLU A 102 -8.16 3.97 6.29
CA GLU A 102 -7.87 5.34 5.91
C GLU A 102 -6.98 5.41 4.68
N ALA A 103 -5.98 4.55 4.62
CA ALA A 103 -5.08 4.52 3.48
C ALA A 103 -5.84 4.15 2.20
N THR A 104 -6.70 3.15 2.30
CA THR A 104 -7.49 2.71 1.16
C THR A 104 -8.43 3.80 0.71
N GLN A 105 -9.08 4.44 1.68
CA GLN A 105 -10.03 5.48 1.38
C GLN A 105 -9.35 6.66 0.70
N SER A 106 -8.12 6.96 1.08
CA SER A 106 -7.42 8.10 0.51
C SER A 106 -7.19 7.94 -0.98
N PHE A 107 -7.06 6.72 -1.46
CA PHE A 107 -6.94 6.50 -2.90
C PHE A 107 -8.24 6.90 -3.61
N ARG A 108 -9.35 6.68 -2.97
CA ARG A 108 -10.62 7.00 -3.58
C ARG A 108 -10.90 8.48 -3.55
N GLN A 109 -10.37 9.17 -2.55
CA GLN A 109 -10.60 10.59 -2.43
C GLN A 109 -9.70 11.42 -3.34
N ARG A 110 -8.81 10.77 -4.07
CA ARG A 110 -7.96 11.51 -4.94
C ARG A 110 -8.67 12.19 -6.07
N PHE A 111 -9.91 11.92 -6.27
CA PHE A 111 -10.62 12.55 -7.33
C PHE A 111 -11.17 13.87 -6.88
N GLY A 112 -10.50 14.47 -5.93
CA GLY A 112 -10.79 15.81 -5.59
C GLY A 112 -12.15 16.09 -5.09
N GLY A 113 -12.60 15.28 -4.28
CA GLY A 113 -13.82 15.57 -3.68
C GLY A 113 -15.00 15.44 -4.57
N ILE A 114 -14.79 15.19 -5.82
CA ILE A 114 -15.88 15.04 -6.65
C ILE A 114 -16.07 13.64 -6.79
N ALA A 115 -15.61 12.90 -5.94
CA ALA A 115 -15.70 11.54 -6.01
C ALA A 115 -17.06 11.19 -6.31
N PRO A 116 -17.36 10.63 -7.35
CA PRO A 116 -18.65 10.29 -7.69
C PRO A 116 -19.07 9.20 -6.80
N PRO A 117 -19.95 9.47 -6.00
CA PRO A 117 -20.41 8.55 -5.07
C PRO A 117 -20.95 7.36 -5.77
N LEU A 118 -21.30 7.54 -6.98
CA LEU A 118 -21.86 6.51 -7.67
C LEU A 118 -20.97 5.38 -7.84
N LEU A 119 -19.75 5.60 -7.84
CA LEU A 119 -18.86 4.56 -8.10
C LEU A 119 -18.60 3.75 -6.95
N GLU A 120 -19.07 4.09 -5.91
CA GLU A 120 -18.86 3.47 -4.79
C GLU A 120 -19.31 2.17 -4.70
N PRO A 121 -20.25 1.92 -5.03
CA PRO A 121 -20.76 0.69 -4.85
C PRO A 121 -20.02 -0.32 -5.47
N VAL A 122 -19.64 -0.35 -5.97
CA VAL A 122 -19.10 -1.30 -6.67
C VAL A 122 -18.08 -1.95 -6.15
N GLU A 123 -18.24 -1.77 -5.93
CA GLU A 123 -17.47 -2.23 -5.66
C GLU A 123 -16.78 -2.61 -5.11
N GLN A 124 -16.90 -2.45 -5.00
CA GLN A 124 -16.31 -2.51 -4.47
C GLN A 124 -15.92 -3.02 -3.83
N GLU A 125 -16.41 -3.21 -3.65
CA GLU A 125 -16.11 -3.48 -3.05
C GLU A 125 -15.61 -4.33 -2.82
N ARG A 126 -15.81 -4.70 -3.08
CA ARG A 126 -15.35 -5.33 -2.93
C ARG A 126 -14.43 -5.76 -2.94
N GLU A 127 -14.41 -5.73 -3.15
CA GLU A 127 -13.49 -5.87 -3.10
C GLU A 127 -12.95 -5.94 -2.62
N ALA A 128 -13.10 -5.77 -2.35
CA ALA A 128 -12.56 -5.69 -1.79
C ALA A 128 -12.37 -6.08 -1.15
N GLU A 129 -12.94 -6.34 -1.06
CA GLU A 129 -12.80 -6.66 -0.49
C GLU A 129 -12.23 -7.40 -0.37
N ASN A 130 -12.22 -7.67 -0.67
CA ASN A 130 -11.45 -8.20 -0.61
C ASN A 130 -10.72 -8.44 -0.37
N VAL A 131 -10.63 -8.44 -0.13
CA VAL A 131 -9.85 -8.46 0.19
C VAL A 131 -9.63 -8.54 0.90
N ALA A 132 -9.77 -8.62 1.28
CA ALA A 132 -9.57 -8.71 1.93
C ALA A 132 -9.51 -8.59 2.36
#